data_49f7d6960b6aeb3a0e0839a224933a7b
#
_entry.id   49f7d6960b6aeb3a0e0839a224933a7b
#
_cell.length_a   1.000
_cell.length_b   1.000
_cell.length_c   1.000
_cell.angle_alpha   90.00
_cell.angle_beta   90.00
_cell.angle_gamma   90.00
#
_symmetry.space_group_name_H-M   'P 1'
#
loop_
_entity.id
_entity.type
_entity.pdbx_description
1 polymer ?
#
loop_
_entity_poly.entity_id
_entity_poly.type
_entity_poly.pdbx_seq_one_letter_code
_entity_poly.pdbx_strand_id
1 'polypeptide(L)'
;MSFTTEWPKQDAAIAAGIAEKKVAKALKEGGKKGVEIEGAADMSGLTCFCTRMQEAGDSVELLEVSMEGMNAIPDPSNEEERKGCSGHISKLIISSNDETKKIAMVAYVAEQLKDQLNATEWMKAVCDTDLGGGVGGAPAESSTATWATCQVSEDTANGKFYLKFKDNALSAAIGYLREKGLFLDDSDSDDDGDNPAADFEW
;
A
#
# COMPACT_ATOMS: atom_id res chain seq x y z
N MET A 1 -31.20 2.28 3.71
CA MET A 1 -30.61 1.88 2.42
C MET A 1 -29.53 0.87 2.73
N SER A 2 -29.67 -0.38 2.32
CA SER A 2 -28.68 -1.43 2.54
C SER A 2 -27.53 -1.19 1.55
N PHE A 3 -26.38 -0.75 2.03
CA PHE A 3 -25.17 -0.72 1.23
C PHE A 3 -24.66 -2.14 1.14
N THR A 4 -25.05 -2.87 0.10
CA THR A 4 -24.35 -4.10 -0.29
C THR A 4 -22.96 -3.68 -0.73
N THR A 5 -21.95 -4.05 0.05
CA THR A 5 -20.57 -3.92 -0.36
C THR A 5 -20.36 -4.86 -1.54
N GLU A 6 -20.32 -4.33 -2.75
CA GLU A 6 -19.93 -5.12 -3.92
C GLU A 6 -18.42 -5.35 -3.86
N TRP A 7 -18.01 -6.59 -4.08
CA TRP A 7 -16.60 -6.99 -4.11
C TRP A 7 -16.20 -7.41 -5.54
N PRO A 8 -16.13 -6.46 -6.49
CA PRO A 8 -15.89 -6.77 -7.91
C PRO A 8 -14.54 -7.44 -8.15
N LYS A 9 -13.52 -7.12 -7.34
CA LYS A 9 -12.19 -7.74 -7.45
C LYS A 9 -12.18 -9.17 -6.91
N GLN A 10 -12.95 -9.44 -5.86
CA GLN A 10 -13.15 -10.80 -5.36
C GLN A 10 -13.78 -11.70 -6.44
N ASP A 11 -14.87 -11.26 -7.06
CA ASP A 11 -15.54 -12.00 -8.12
C ASP A 11 -14.64 -12.19 -9.35
N ALA A 12 -13.88 -11.15 -9.73
CA ALA A 12 -12.92 -11.22 -10.82
C ALA A 12 -11.80 -12.23 -10.54
N ALA A 13 -11.27 -12.28 -9.31
CA ALA A 13 -10.24 -13.23 -8.92
C ALA A 13 -10.73 -14.67 -8.96
N ILE A 14 -11.97 -14.93 -8.50
CA ILE A 14 -12.62 -16.25 -8.59
C ILE A 14 -12.85 -16.64 -10.05
N ALA A 15 -13.35 -15.73 -10.88
CA ALA A 15 -13.55 -15.96 -12.31
C ALA A 15 -12.24 -16.23 -13.06
N ALA A 16 -11.13 -15.68 -12.61
CA ALA A 16 -9.78 -15.97 -13.10
C ALA A 16 -9.25 -17.35 -12.64
N GLY A 17 -10.02 -18.13 -11.87
CA GLY A 17 -9.66 -19.48 -11.41
C GLY A 17 -8.84 -19.50 -10.11
N ILE A 18 -8.75 -18.39 -9.37
CA ILE A 18 -8.12 -18.38 -8.06
C ILE A 18 -9.03 -19.06 -7.04
N ALA A 19 -8.47 -19.96 -6.23
CA ALA A 19 -9.25 -20.69 -5.23
C ALA A 19 -9.91 -19.75 -4.21
N GLU A 20 -11.20 -19.90 -3.98
CA GLU A 20 -11.99 -19.06 -3.05
C GLU A 20 -11.36 -18.91 -1.66
N LYS A 21 -10.70 -19.97 -1.16
CA LYS A 21 -9.99 -19.94 0.12
C LYS A 21 -8.85 -18.92 0.13
N LYS A 22 -8.13 -18.75 -0.99
CA LYS A 22 -7.05 -17.75 -1.11
C LYS A 22 -7.65 -16.35 -1.18
N VAL A 23 -8.73 -16.18 -1.96
CA VAL A 23 -9.47 -14.93 -2.07
C VAL A 23 -10.00 -14.49 -0.70
N ALA A 24 -10.62 -15.39 0.06
CA ALA A 24 -11.11 -15.10 1.41
C ALA A 24 -10.00 -14.71 2.38
N LYS A 25 -8.81 -15.32 2.27
CA LYS A 25 -7.65 -14.95 3.11
C LYS A 25 -7.13 -13.56 2.78
N ALA A 26 -6.95 -13.24 1.49
CA ALA A 26 -6.49 -11.94 1.03
C ALA A 26 -7.47 -10.83 1.46
N LEU A 27 -8.78 -11.06 1.31
CA LEU A 27 -9.83 -10.15 1.76
C LEU A 27 -9.76 -9.92 3.29
N LYS A 28 -9.60 -10.98 4.05
CA LYS A 28 -9.52 -10.92 5.52
C LYS A 28 -8.26 -10.18 5.99
N GLU A 29 -7.10 -10.44 5.37
CA GLU A 29 -5.86 -9.72 5.66
C GLU A 29 -6.04 -8.23 5.38
N GLY A 30 -6.60 -7.89 4.21
CA GLY A 30 -6.90 -6.52 3.84
C GLY A 30 -7.80 -5.82 4.84
N GLY A 31 -8.91 -6.45 5.23
CA GLY A 31 -9.84 -5.90 6.22
C GLY A 31 -9.18 -5.57 7.55
N LYS A 32 -8.32 -6.45 8.08
CA LYS A 32 -7.56 -6.21 9.31
C LYS A 32 -6.57 -5.04 9.16
N LYS A 33 -5.81 -5.04 8.06
CA LYS A 33 -4.86 -3.96 7.77
C LYS A 33 -5.55 -2.62 7.59
N GLY A 34 -6.75 -2.58 7.02
CA GLY A 34 -7.55 -1.36 6.92
C GLY A 34 -7.83 -0.74 8.28
N VAL A 35 -8.22 -1.54 9.27
CA VAL A 35 -8.45 -1.06 10.65
C VAL A 35 -7.17 -0.54 11.31
N GLU A 36 -6.04 -1.26 11.13
CA GLU A 36 -4.74 -0.80 11.66
C GLU A 36 -4.33 0.55 11.07
N ILE A 37 -4.51 0.72 9.75
CA ILE A 37 -4.19 1.97 9.03
C ILE A 37 -5.12 3.10 9.46
N GLU A 38 -6.42 2.83 9.64
CA GLU A 38 -7.37 3.84 10.12
C GLU A 38 -6.98 4.35 11.51
N GLY A 39 -6.66 3.45 12.45
CA GLY A 39 -6.19 3.85 13.78
C GLY A 39 -4.89 4.65 13.74
N ALA A 40 -3.95 4.29 12.85
CA ALA A 40 -2.72 5.06 12.66
C ALA A 40 -2.99 6.44 12.04
N ALA A 41 -3.90 6.53 11.07
CA ALA A 41 -4.31 7.78 10.44
C ALA A 41 -4.99 8.73 11.43
N ASP A 42 -5.87 8.21 12.28
CA ASP A 42 -6.57 8.98 13.31
C ASP A 42 -5.59 9.60 14.33
N MET A 43 -4.51 8.88 14.65
CA MET A 43 -3.49 9.37 15.59
C MET A 43 -2.49 10.33 14.96
N SER A 44 -2.09 10.10 13.70
CA SER A 44 -1.03 10.87 13.03
C SER A 44 -1.53 11.97 12.12
N GLY A 45 -2.81 11.94 11.72
CA GLY A 45 -3.35 12.82 10.69
C GLY A 45 -2.90 12.50 9.26
N LEU A 46 -2.17 11.39 9.05
CA LEU A 46 -1.71 10.96 7.73
C LEU A 46 -2.87 10.44 6.89
N THR A 47 -2.89 10.83 5.63
CA THR A 47 -3.90 10.43 4.64
C THR A 47 -3.40 9.44 3.60
N CYS A 48 -2.10 9.10 3.66
CA CYS A 48 -1.43 8.19 2.75
C CYS A 48 -0.60 7.16 3.52
N PHE A 49 -0.66 5.90 3.10
CA PHE A 49 0.11 4.81 3.71
C PHE A 49 0.72 3.88 2.67
N CYS A 50 1.90 3.35 3.00
CA CYS A 50 2.54 2.28 2.24
C CYS A 50 2.76 1.08 3.15
N THR A 51 2.35 -0.12 2.73
CA THR A 51 2.48 -1.33 3.55
C THR A 51 2.70 -2.60 2.73
N ARG A 52 3.14 -3.66 3.40
CA ARG A 52 3.32 -4.99 2.81
C ARG A 52 2.15 -5.90 3.19
N MET A 53 1.76 -6.76 2.22
CA MET A 53 0.78 -7.83 2.38
C MET A 53 1.48 -9.17 2.19
N GLN A 54 0.90 -10.24 2.76
CA GLN A 54 1.50 -11.57 2.73
C GLN A 54 0.67 -12.59 1.96
N GLU A 55 -0.65 -12.58 2.13
CA GLU A 55 -1.53 -13.63 1.57
C GLU A 55 -1.67 -13.55 0.04
N ALA A 56 -1.36 -12.41 -0.56
CA ALA A 56 -1.46 -12.24 -2.02
C ALA A 56 -0.27 -12.85 -2.78
N GLY A 57 0.89 -13.00 -2.14
CA GLY A 57 2.10 -13.48 -2.82
C GLY A 57 2.50 -12.56 -3.98
N ASP A 58 2.64 -13.12 -5.18
CA ASP A 58 2.93 -12.37 -6.40
C ASP A 58 1.69 -12.13 -7.31
N SER A 59 0.48 -12.46 -6.83
CA SER A 59 -0.76 -12.26 -7.60
C SER A 59 -1.28 -10.84 -7.41
N VAL A 60 -1.38 -10.11 -8.53
CA VAL A 60 -2.00 -8.79 -8.59
C VAL A 60 -3.48 -8.89 -8.23
N GLU A 61 -4.20 -9.89 -8.71
CA GLU A 61 -5.63 -10.10 -8.46
C GLU A 61 -5.91 -10.30 -6.96
N LEU A 62 -5.10 -11.10 -6.27
CA LEU A 62 -5.25 -11.28 -4.82
C LEU A 62 -4.89 -10.01 -4.06
N LEU A 63 -3.91 -9.26 -4.54
CA LEU A 63 -3.53 -8.00 -3.93
C LEU A 63 -4.63 -6.92 -4.11
N GLU A 64 -5.30 -6.91 -5.27
CA GLU A 64 -6.48 -6.09 -5.49
C GLU A 64 -7.63 -6.45 -4.53
N VAL A 65 -7.85 -7.74 -4.28
CA VAL A 65 -8.81 -8.21 -3.27
C VAL A 65 -8.43 -7.74 -1.86
N SER A 66 -7.13 -7.78 -1.52
CA SER A 66 -6.65 -7.22 -0.25
C SER A 66 -6.94 -5.72 -0.14
N MET A 67 -6.75 -4.96 -1.23
CA MET A 67 -7.08 -3.52 -1.27
C MET A 67 -8.58 -3.27 -1.08
N GLU A 68 -9.45 -4.09 -1.69
CA GLU A 68 -10.90 -4.02 -1.44
C GLU A 68 -11.22 -4.27 0.03
N GLY A 69 -10.62 -5.29 0.64
CA GLY A 69 -10.76 -5.55 2.07
C GLY A 69 -10.33 -4.36 2.93
N MET A 70 -9.23 -3.70 2.59
CA MET A 70 -8.75 -2.50 3.29
C MET A 70 -9.73 -1.32 3.15
N ASN A 71 -10.40 -1.20 2.00
CA ASN A 71 -11.36 -0.13 1.72
C ASN A 71 -12.80 -0.47 2.15
N ALA A 72 -13.02 -1.63 2.76
CA ALA A 72 -14.33 -2.02 3.25
C ALA A 72 -14.94 -0.96 4.17
N ILE A 73 -16.24 -0.75 4.04
CA ILE A 73 -16.99 0.11 4.96
C ILE A 73 -17.30 -0.72 6.21
N PRO A 74 -16.84 -0.31 7.40
CA PRO A 74 -17.14 -1.00 8.65
C PRO A 74 -18.66 -1.09 8.89
N ASP A 75 -19.13 -2.25 9.34
CA ASP A 75 -20.51 -2.42 9.79
C ASP A 75 -20.64 -1.84 11.22
N PRO A 76 -21.38 -0.75 11.42
CA PRO A 76 -21.52 -0.13 12.73
C PRO A 76 -22.29 -1.00 13.74
N SER A 77 -23.00 -2.04 13.26
CA SER A 77 -23.72 -2.97 14.13
C SER A 77 -22.84 -4.11 14.65
N ASN A 78 -21.62 -4.27 14.14
CA ASN A 78 -20.71 -5.35 14.47
C ASN A 78 -19.30 -4.83 14.75
N GLU A 79 -19.11 -4.15 15.88
CA GLU A 79 -17.82 -3.58 16.28
C GLU A 79 -16.74 -4.65 16.50
N GLU A 80 -17.11 -5.87 16.92
CA GLU A 80 -16.15 -6.97 17.13
C GLU A 80 -15.52 -7.47 15.82
N GLU A 81 -16.23 -7.32 14.71
CA GLU A 81 -15.76 -7.70 13.37
C GLU A 81 -15.44 -6.51 12.48
N ARG A 82 -15.09 -5.36 13.05
CA ARG A 82 -14.72 -4.17 12.28
C ARG A 82 -13.65 -4.51 11.23
N LYS A 83 -13.89 -4.12 10.00
CA LYS A 83 -13.01 -4.38 8.84
C LYS A 83 -12.94 -3.14 7.96
N GLY A 84 -11.73 -2.82 7.49
CA GLY A 84 -11.52 -1.77 6.51
C GLY A 84 -11.47 -0.35 7.10
N CYS A 85 -11.22 0.61 6.25
CA CYS A 85 -11.07 2.03 6.56
C CYS A 85 -11.94 2.93 5.66
N SER A 86 -13.06 2.40 5.14
CA SER A 86 -14.04 3.14 4.32
C SER A 86 -13.47 3.85 3.07
N GLY A 87 -12.26 3.48 2.63
CA GLY A 87 -11.64 4.03 1.42
C GLY A 87 -11.23 5.52 1.46
N HIS A 88 -11.21 6.15 2.63
CA HIS A 88 -10.84 7.57 2.75
C HIS A 88 -9.32 7.82 2.87
N ILE A 89 -8.54 6.76 2.94
CA ILE A 89 -7.07 6.81 3.04
C ILE A 89 -6.47 6.28 1.75
N SER A 90 -5.51 7.00 1.16
CA SER A 90 -4.75 6.54 -0.01
C SER A 90 -3.70 5.52 0.41
N LYS A 91 -3.51 4.47 -0.39
CA LYS A 91 -2.61 3.37 -0.03
C LYS A 91 -1.85 2.84 -1.24
N LEU A 92 -0.57 2.50 -1.01
CA LEU A 92 0.19 1.64 -1.90
C LEU A 92 0.57 0.38 -1.13
N ILE A 93 0.11 -0.76 -1.62
CA ILE A 93 0.39 -2.07 -1.02
C ILE A 93 1.26 -2.92 -1.92
N ILE A 94 2.14 -3.67 -1.30
CA ILE A 94 3.13 -4.50 -1.99
C ILE A 94 3.06 -5.91 -1.41
N SER A 95 3.06 -6.91 -2.27
CA SER A 95 3.22 -8.29 -1.88
C SER A 95 4.28 -8.97 -2.74
N SER A 96 4.91 -10.01 -2.25
CA SER A 96 6.04 -10.65 -2.91
C SER A 96 6.07 -12.14 -2.68
N ASN A 97 6.62 -12.86 -3.65
CA ASN A 97 6.83 -14.29 -3.57
C ASN A 97 8.32 -14.61 -3.80
N ASP A 98 8.96 -15.14 -2.76
CA ASP A 98 10.40 -15.43 -2.78
C ASP A 98 10.75 -16.63 -3.69
N GLU A 99 9.80 -17.53 -3.97
CA GLU A 99 10.00 -18.65 -4.86
C GLU A 99 10.01 -18.22 -6.33
N THR A 100 9.05 -17.40 -6.72
CA THR A 100 8.90 -16.91 -8.10
C THR A 100 9.76 -15.68 -8.39
N LYS A 101 10.35 -15.05 -7.37
CA LYS A 101 11.13 -13.82 -7.48
C LYS A 101 10.34 -12.67 -8.12
N LYS A 102 9.07 -12.55 -7.73
CA LYS A 102 8.16 -11.51 -8.24
C LYS A 102 7.58 -10.69 -7.10
N ILE A 103 7.26 -9.45 -7.42
CA ILE A 103 6.46 -8.57 -6.58
C ILE A 103 5.21 -8.11 -7.33
N ALA A 104 4.10 -8.01 -6.60
CA ALA A 104 2.88 -7.37 -7.04
C ALA A 104 2.68 -6.09 -6.25
N MET A 105 2.18 -5.05 -6.89
CA MET A 105 1.93 -3.74 -6.30
C MET A 105 0.56 -3.22 -6.73
N VAL A 106 -0.18 -2.63 -5.80
CA VAL A 106 -1.45 -1.95 -6.05
C VAL A 106 -1.43 -0.59 -5.35
N ALA A 107 -1.74 0.46 -6.08
CA ALA A 107 -1.94 1.80 -5.56
C ALA A 107 -3.40 2.20 -5.66
N TYR A 108 -3.94 2.76 -4.58
CA TYR A 108 -5.27 3.34 -4.49
C TYR A 108 -5.17 4.77 -3.99
N VAL A 109 -5.83 5.68 -4.68
CA VAL A 109 -5.94 7.10 -4.28
C VAL A 109 -7.37 7.41 -3.88
N ALA A 110 -7.54 7.88 -2.66
CA ALA A 110 -8.83 8.26 -2.11
C ALA A 110 -9.39 9.50 -2.82
N GLU A 111 -10.71 9.60 -2.94
CA GLU A 111 -11.39 10.66 -3.70
C GLU A 111 -10.98 12.07 -3.30
N GLN A 112 -10.75 12.32 -2.00
CA GLN A 112 -10.34 13.62 -1.49
C GLN A 112 -8.91 14.04 -1.87
N LEU A 113 -8.07 13.10 -2.32
CA LEU A 113 -6.67 13.36 -2.71
C LEU A 113 -6.43 13.29 -4.21
N LYS A 114 -7.45 13.02 -5.03
CA LYS A 114 -7.32 12.83 -6.49
C LYS A 114 -6.71 14.01 -7.23
N ASP A 115 -6.84 15.23 -6.70
CA ASP A 115 -6.28 16.45 -7.30
C ASP A 115 -4.80 16.67 -6.92
N GLN A 116 -4.30 15.96 -5.91
CA GLN A 116 -2.93 16.08 -5.39
C GLN A 116 -2.07 14.85 -5.70
N LEU A 117 -2.70 13.68 -5.79
CA LEU A 117 -2.04 12.39 -5.97
C LEU A 117 -2.70 11.60 -7.10
N ASN A 118 -1.88 11.05 -7.99
CA ASN A 118 -2.31 10.19 -9.10
C ASN A 118 -1.72 8.79 -8.92
N ALA A 119 -2.55 7.76 -8.88
CA ALA A 119 -2.11 6.38 -8.62
C ALA A 119 -1.15 5.86 -9.70
N THR A 120 -1.40 6.20 -10.97
CA THR A 120 -0.52 5.79 -12.08
C THR A 120 0.85 6.46 -11.99
N GLU A 121 0.89 7.76 -11.67
CA GLU A 121 2.16 8.50 -11.50
C GLU A 121 2.92 8.00 -10.27
N TRP A 122 2.22 7.75 -9.17
CA TRP A 122 2.80 7.18 -7.98
C TRP A 122 3.43 5.80 -8.25
N MET A 123 2.68 4.92 -8.90
CA MET A 123 3.19 3.60 -9.30
C MET A 123 4.38 3.73 -10.25
N LYS A 124 4.32 4.67 -11.21
CA LYS A 124 5.42 4.93 -12.16
C LYS A 124 6.67 5.39 -11.42
N ALA A 125 6.56 6.29 -10.45
CA ALA A 125 7.70 6.73 -9.65
C ALA A 125 8.38 5.57 -8.93
N VAL A 126 7.61 4.60 -8.40
CA VAL A 126 8.16 3.38 -7.80
C VAL A 126 8.90 2.52 -8.84
N CYS A 127 8.34 2.37 -10.05
CA CYS A 127 8.96 1.59 -11.12
C CYS A 127 10.24 2.24 -11.67
N ASP A 128 10.26 3.56 -11.76
CA ASP A 128 11.36 4.35 -12.36
C ASP A 128 12.49 4.66 -11.36
N THR A 129 12.30 4.38 -10.06
CA THR A 129 13.27 4.74 -9.03
C THR A 129 14.63 4.10 -9.27
N ASP A 130 15.64 4.96 -9.40
CA ASP A 130 17.05 4.61 -9.60
C ASP A 130 17.81 4.42 -8.26
N LEU A 131 17.17 3.86 -7.25
CA LEU A 131 17.79 3.50 -5.99
C LEU A 131 18.67 2.25 -6.16
N GLY A 132 19.72 2.37 -7.01
CA GLY A 132 20.70 1.29 -7.20
C GLY A 132 20.21 0.14 -8.08
N GLY A 133 19.53 0.46 -9.17
CA GLY A 133 18.99 -0.49 -10.13
C GLY A 133 17.47 -0.67 -9.99
N GLY A 134 16.71 0.38 -10.25
CA GLY A 134 15.26 0.55 -10.18
C GLY A 134 14.39 -0.71 -10.03
N VAL A 135 13.21 -0.57 -9.45
CA VAL A 135 12.28 -1.70 -9.35
C VAL A 135 12.03 -2.30 -10.74
N GLY A 136 12.05 -1.44 -11.77
CA GLY A 136 11.68 -1.83 -13.13
C GLY A 136 10.18 -2.07 -13.28
N GLY A 137 9.77 -2.44 -14.45
CA GLY A 137 8.36 -2.61 -14.78
C GLY A 137 7.69 -1.29 -15.16
N ALA A 138 6.38 -1.36 -15.31
CA ALA A 138 5.53 -0.21 -15.61
C ALA A 138 4.13 -0.46 -15.03
N PRO A 139 3.36 0.60 -14.72
CA PRO A 139 1.95 0.44 -14.39
C PRO A 139 1.21 -0.29 -15.52
N ALA A 140 0.25 -1.15 -15.16
CA ALA A 140 -0.59 -1.82 -16.13
C ALA A 140 -1.36 -0.81 -16.99
N GLU A 141 -1.65 -1.17 -18.24
CA GLU A 141 -2.40 -0.31 -19.19
C GLU A 141 -3.80 0.07 -18.68
N SER A 142 -4.38 -0.78 -17.82
CA SER A 142 -5.67 -0.54 -17.15
C SER A 142 -5.59 0.44 -15.98
N SER A 143 -4.40 0.93 -15.64
CA SER A 143 -4.22 1.87 -14.53
C SER A 143 -4.89 3.22 -14.79
N THR A 144 -5.43 3.80 -13.75
CA THR A 144 -6.15 5.09 -13.75
C THR A 144 -5.53 6.06 -12.75
N ALA A 145 -6.09 7.27 -12.64
CA ALA A 145 -5.67 8.24 -11.66
C ALA A 145 -5.91 7.79 -10.19
N THR A 146 -6.90 6.93 -9.96
CA THR A 146 -7.27 6.46 -8.61
C THR A 146 -6.89 5.01 -8.31
N TRP A 147 -6.51 4.23 -9.33
CA TRP A 147 -6.16 2.82 -9.19
C TRP A 147 -5.06 2.43 -10.16
N ALA A 148 -3.96 1.92 -9.64
CA ALA A 148 -2.86 1.43 -10.49
C ALA A 148 -2.33 0.09 -9.97
N THR A 149 -1.95 -0.77 -10.90
CA THR A 149 -1.36 -2.08 -10.60
C THR A 149 -0.06 -2.26 -11.36
N CYS A 150 0.85 -3.03 -10.77
CA CYS A 150 2.10 -3.42 -11.41
C CYS A 150 2.56 -4.78 -10.90
N GLN A 151 3.16 -5.58 -11.76
CA GLN A 151 3.89 -6.78 -11.38
C GLN A 151 5.30 -6.71 -11.94
N VAL A 152 6.29 -7.00 -11.09
CA VAL A 152 7.70 -6.97 -11.48
C VAL A 152 8.34 -8.32 -11.17
N SER A 153 9.12 -8.83 -12.14
CA SER A 153 9.91 -10.06 -12.00
C SER A 153 11.39 -9.72 -11.90
N GLU A 154 12.16 -10.58 -11.26
CA GLU A 154 13.63 -10.50 -11.29
C GLU A 154 14.15 -10.54 -12.73
N ASP A 155 15.13 -9.71 -13.03
CA ASP A 155 15.86 -9.67 -14.30
C ASP A 155 17.35 -9.48 -14.01
N THR A 156 18.01 -10.58 -13.68
CA THR A 156 19.44 -10.58 -13.33
C THR A 156 20.34 -10.21 -14.48
N ALA A 157 19.89 -10.44 -15.75
CA ALA A 157 20.64 -10.06 -16.93
C ALA A 157 20.79 -8.53 -17.06
N ASN A 158 19.79 -7.78 -16.61
CA ASN A 158 19.79 -6.31 -16.56
C ASN A 158 20.12 -5.76 -15.16
N GLY A 159 20.69 -6.56 -14.27
CA GLY A 159 21.11 -6.15 -12.94
C GLY A 159 19.97 -5.90 -11.96
N LYS A 160 18.76 -6.38 -12.25
CA LYS A 160 17.58 -6.22 -11.41
C LYS A 160 17.42 -7.42 -10.48
N PHE A 161 17.85 -7.27 -9.26
CA PHE A 161 17.83 -8.31 -8.24
C PHE A 161 16.60 -8.18 -7.34
N TYR A 162 15.82 -9.26 -7.21
CA TYR A 162 14.58 -9.32 -6.45
C TYR A 162 14.69 -8.72 -5.04
N LEU A 163 15.73 -9.06 -4.28
CA LEU A 163 15.90 -8.56 -2.92
C LEU A 163 16.04 -7.03 -2.86
N LYS A 164 16.70 -6.42 -3.86
CA LYS A 164 16.88 -4.96 -3.90
C LYS A 164 15.56 -4.25 -4.17
N PHE A 165 14.81 -4.67 -5.20
CA PHE A 165 13.58 -3.96 -5.52
C PHE A 165 12.42 -4.27 -4.56
N LYS A 166 12.44 -5.40 -3.86
CA LYS A 166 11.51 -5.68 -2.76
C LYS A 166 11.59 -4.63 -1.63
N ASP A 167 12.80 -4.18 -1.29
CA ASP A 167 13.02 -3.17 -0.26
C ASP A 167 12.88 -1.75 -0.82
N ASN A 168 13.44 -1.51 -2.01
CA ASN A 168 13.42 -0.19 -2.65
C ASN A 168 11.99 0.27 -3.01
N ALA A 169 11.11 -0.64 -3.41
CA ALA A 169 9.74 -0.31 -3.81
C ALA A 169 8.97 0.44 -2.72
N LEU A 170 9.07 0.00 -1.46
CA LEU A 170 8.41 0.67 -0.35
C LEU A 170 9.04 2.04 -0.07
N SER A 171 10.37 2.11 -0.06
CA SER A 171 11.10 3.36 0.15
C SER A 171 10.81 4.39 -0.96
N ALA A 172 10.74 3.93 -2.22
CA ALA A 172 10.38 4.78 -3.35
C ALA A 172 8.94 5.30 -3.26
N ALA A 173 8.00 4.45 -2.84
CA ALA A 173 6.60 4.84 -2.65
C ALA A 173 6.46 5.93 -1.58
N ILE A 174 7.16 5.80 -0.45
CA ILE A 174 7.18 6.80 0.62
C ILE A 174 7.91 8.07 0.16
N GLY A 175 9.04 7.94 -0.51
CA GLY A 175 9.81 9.07 -1.05
C GLY A 175 8.96 9.96 -1.96
N TYR A 176 8.21 9.36 -2.88
CA TYR A 176 7.28 10.11 -3.74
C TYR A 176 6.21 10.88 -2.95
N LEU A 177 5.66 10.29 -1.88
CA LEU A 177 4.70 10.98 -1.01
C LEU A 177 5.33 12.16 -0.26
N ARG A 178 6.60 12.02 0.20
CA ARG A 178 7.36 13.11 0.82
C ARG A 178 7.59 14.27 -0.15
N GLU A 179 8.00 13.98 -1.37
CA GLU A 179 8.17 14.99 -2.43
C GLU A 179 6.86 15.74 -2.74
N LYS A 180 5.72 15.08 -2.58
CA LYS A 180 4.39 15.70 -2.73
C LYS A 180 3.90 16.41 -1.46
N GLY A 181 4.62 16.34 -0.34
CA GLY A 181 4.19 16.91 0.94
C GLY A 181 3.00 16.16 1.58
N LEU A 182 2.78 14.90 1.19
CA LEU A 182 1.68 14.05 1.67
C LEU A 182 2.12 13.05 2.75
N PHE A 183 3.38 13.12 3.18
CA PHE A 183 3.95 12.30 4.22
C PHE A 183 4.81 13.19 5.12
N LEU A 184 4.68 13.03 6.43
CA LEU A 184 5.47 13.81 7.38
C LEU A 184 6.96 13.45 7.25
N ASP A 185 7.81 14.47 7.18
CA ASP A 185 9.25 14.29 7.39
C ASP A 185 9.51 14.17 8.89
N ASP A 186 10.22 13.13 9.31
CA ASP A 186 10.69 12.98 10.68
C ASP A 186 11.75 14.04 11.06
N SER A 187 12.03 15.01 10.18
CA SER A 187 13.04 16.05 10.38
C SER A 187 12.57 17.23 11.25
N ASP A 188 11.30 17.32 11.60
CA ASP A 188 10.75 18.35 12.50
C ASP A 188 10.59 17.88 13.95
N SER A 189 11.24 16.78 14.37
CA SER A 189 11.55 16.63 15.79
C SER A 189 12.66 17.66 16.09
N ASP A 190 12.23 18.89 16.36
CA ASP A 190 13.07 19.89 17.00
C ASP A 190 13.76 19.21 18.18
N ASP A 191 15.05 18.95 18.00
CA ASP A 191 16.00 18.74 19.08
C ASP A 191 16.08 20.10 19.82
N ASP A 192 15.03 20.44 20.53
CA ASP A 192 15.06 21.43 21.59
C ASP A 192 15.96 20.83 22.66
N GLY A 193 17.27 21.02 22.42
CA GLY A 193 18.34 20.72 23.36
C GLY A 193 18.23 21.52 24.65
N ASP A 194 17.11 21.43 25.32
CA ASP A 194 16.96 21.80 26.70
C ASP A 194 17.16 20.55 27.57
N ASN A 195 18.45 20.18 27.71
CA ASN A 195 18.88 19.18 28.68
C ASN A 195 19.03 19.87 30.05
N PRO A 196 18.04 19.81 30.96
CA PRO A 196 18.14 20.45 32.28
C PRO A 196 19.08 19.70 33.24
N ALA A 197 19.89 18.77 32.75
CA ALA A 197 20.77 17.95 33.59
C ALA A 197 22.23 18.44 33.63
N ALA A 198 22.57 19.61 33.06
CA ALA A 198 23.93 20.12 33.01
C ALA A 198 24.30 21.01 34.23
N ASP A 199 23.39 21.31 35.15
CA ASP A 199 23.63 22.22 36.28
C ASP A 199 23.64 21.50 37.66
N PHE A 200 24.15 20.28 37.75
CA PHE A 200 24.54 19.71 39.03
C PHE A 200 26.04 19.54 39.09
N GLU A 201 26.72 20.63 39.48
CA GLU A 201 28.06 20.55 40.05
C GLU A 201 27.98 20.15 41.55
N TRP A 202 28.78 19.13 41.90
CA TRP A 202 29.07 18.74 43.29
C TRP A 202 30.39 19.35 43.77
#